data_9ebab23d108d00f652c401be55670e76
#
_entry.id   9ebab23d108d00f652c401be55670e76
#
_cell.length_a   1.000
_cell.length_b   1.000
_cell.length_c   1.000
_cell.angle_alpha   90.00
_cell.angle_beta   90.00
_cell.angle_gamma   90.00
#
_symmetry.space_group_name_H-M   'P 1'
#
loop_
_entity.id
_entity.type
_entity.pdbx_description
1 polymer ?
#
loop_
_entity_poly.entity_id
_entity_poly.type
_entity_poly.pdbx_seq_one_letter_code
_entity_poly.pdbx_strand_id
1 'polypeptide(L)'
;MSTAVFAFGRFNPPTIGHEKLVNAVIAVNQREGGTALIYGSHSQDNRTNPLSHTEKFKYLKKMFPRQRKILQSSSRARNIMEIAAELSEKHNKLIMIAGSDRVSEFKSLLNTYNGVKSKHGLYEFEEIDVVSAGERDPDADGATGMSASKMRKAATQGDFESFLLGASDELTVKDKRNMMNNVRKGLKLDTIREAMKRRRGYEKPVIVEHKDNIETKELSWQGYDTENLSTCTEAYELFDEIVNSVGDGTFTTPEKAYLKEALILTDKCLTIAQIPEEEITETDEQNYMKNSDTAIKLLETVKKRTGIPFEFSFLNDLQVKVVDNKVQPKKSFTQFSGEMYGIR
;
A
#
# COMPACT_ATOMS: atom_id res chain seq x y z
N MET A 1 40.75 5.06 -1.25
CA MET A 1 39.77 5.52 -2.27
C MET A 1 38.40 5.63 -1.62
N SER A 2 37.67 6.71 -1.89
CA SER A 2 36.30 6.88 -1.38
C SER A 2 35.32 6.38 -2.45
N THR A 3 34.53 5.37 -2.13
CA THR A 3 33.61 4.72 -3.08
C THR A 3 32.18 5.18 -2.85
N ALA A 4 31.46 5.58 -3.91
CA ALA A 4 30.01 5.73 -3.88
C ALA A 4 29.33 4.52 -4.53
N VAL A 5 28.40 3.90 -3.81
CA VAL A 5 27.56 2.79 -4.32
C VAL A 5 26.12 3.30 -4.40
N PHE A 6 25.58 3.45 -5.59
CA PHE A 6 24.26 4.01 -5.74
C PHE A 6 23.34 3.22 -6.67
N ALA A 7 22.03 3.43 -6.47
CA ALA A 7 21.01 3.03 -7.42
C ALA A 7 20.12 4.22 -7.77
N PHE A 8 19.61 4.21 -9.00
CA PHE A 8 18.65 5.17 -9.50
C PHE A 8 17.43 4.46 -10.07
N GLY A 9 16.24 4.81 -9.58
CA GLY A 9 15.02 4.14 -9.99
C GLY A 9 13.84 5.08 -10.18
N ARG A 10 12.86 4.66 -11.01
CA ARG A 10 11.60 5.38 -11.18
C ARG A 10 10.69 5.24 -9.96
N PHE A 11 10.64 4.07 -9.31
CA PHE A 11 9.82 3.77 -8.14
C PHE A 11 8.37 4.24 -8.27
N ASN A 12 7.71 3.91 -9.38
CA ASN A 12 6.42 4.53 -9.70
C ASN A 12 5.32 3.52 -10.07
N PRO A 13 4.66 2.91 -9.04
CA PRO A 13 4.95 3.01 -7.61
C PRO A 13 6.17 2.20 -7.17
N PRO A 14 6.67 2.40 -5.94
CA PRO A 14 7.57 1.45 -5.29
C PRO A 14 6.92 0.07 -5.18
N THR A 15 7.68 -0.99 -5.41
CA THR A 15 7.21 -2.38 -5.38
C THR A 15 8.12 -3.24 -4.52
N ILE A 16 7.65 -4.40 -4.10
CA ILE A 16 8.46 -5.41 -3.41
C ILE A 16 9.71 -5.78 -4.23
N GLY A 17 9.63 -5.80 -5.56
CA GLY A 17 10.79 -6.05 -6.43
C GLY A 17 11.93 -5.04 -6.29
N HIS A 18 11.67 -3.84 -5.77
CA HIS A 18 12.73 -2.88 -5.48
C HIS A 18 13.55 -3.22 -4.23
N GLU A 19 13.11 -4.16 -3.41
CA GLU A 19 13.89 -4.65 -2.26
C GLU A 19 15.18 -5.32 -2.73
N LYS A 20 15.15 -6.06 -3.85
CA LYS A 20 16.36 -6.64 -4.45
C LYS A 20 17.39 -5.58 -4.79
N LEU A 21 16.93 -4.45 -5.38
CA LEU A 21 17.81 -3.34 -5.73
C LEU A 21 18.43 -2.70 -4.48
N VAL A 22 17.61 -2.43 -3.46
CA VAL A 22 18.07 -1.84 -2.19
C VAL A 22 19.07 -2.75 -1.49
N ASN A 23 18.76 -4.04 -1.40
CA ASN A 23 19.62 -5.03 -0.77
C ASN A 23 20.95 -5.21 -1.54
N ALA A 24 20.93 -5.16 -2.87
CA ALA A 24 22.14 -5.19 -3.68
C ALA A 24 23.06 -3.98 -3.44
N VAL A 25 22.47 -2.76 -3.31
CA VAL A 25 23.24 -1.57 -2.94
C VAL A 25 23.93 -1.76 -1.58
N ILE A 26 23.20 -2.28 -0.59
CA ILE A 26 23.75 -2.51 0.75
C ILE A 26 24.86 -3.55 0.72
N ALA A 27 24.65 -4.70 0.05
CA ALA A 27 25.61 -5.78 -0.02
C ALA A 27 26.91 -5.35 -0.73
N VAL A 28 26.80 -4.66 -1.85
CA VAL A 28 27.96 -4.13 -2.57
C VAL A 28 28.67 -3.07 -1.72
N ASN A 29 27.92 -2.18 -1.08
CA ASN A 29 28.53 -1.17 -0.20
C ASN A 29 29.28 -1.77 0.99
N GLN A 30 28.75 -2.85 1.59
CA GLN A 30 29.43 -3.55 2.69
C GLN A 30 30.77 -4.16 2.22
N ARG A 31 30.80 -4.69 0.99
CA ARG A 31 32.02 -5.24 0.41
C ARG A 31 33.06 -4.19 0.05
N GLU A 32 32.63 -3.06 -0.50
CA GLU A 32 33.50 -1.99 -0.99
C GLU A 32 33.90 -0.97 0.09
N GLY A 33 33.24 -0.97 1.24
CA GLY A 33 33.51 -0.03 2.34
C GLY A 33 33.18 1.44 2.00
N GLY A 34 32.19 1.67 1.16
CA GLY A 34 31.83 2.97 0.60
C GLY A 34 30.63 3.66 1.25
N THR A 35 29.98 4.54 0.49
CA THR A 35 28.75 5.24 0.85
C THR A 35 27.57 4.72 0.00
N ALA A 36 26.57 4.13 0.65
CA ALA A 36 25.37 3.65 -0.03
C ALA A 36 24.35 4.78 -0.24
N LEU A 37 23.75 4.86 -1.44
CA LEU A 37 22.84 5.94 -1.83
C LEU A 37 21.76 5.41 -2.78
N ILE A 38 20.49 5.85 -2.59
CA ILE A 38 19.37 5.50 -3.47
C ILE A 38 18.68 6.78 -3.91
N TYR A 39 18.63 6.99 -5.20
CA TYR A 39 18.02 8.13 -5.85
C TYR A 39 16.75 7.73 -6.59
N GLY A 40 15.73 8.60 -6.52
CA GLY A 40 14.49 8.44 -7.25
C GLY A 40 14.37 9.45 -8.38
N SER A 41 13.81 9.03 -9.53
CA SER A 41 13.55 9.96 -10.62
C SER A 41 12.54 11.03 -10.23
N HIS A 42 12.71 12.24 -10.77
CA HIS A 42 11.75 13.34 -10.63
C HIS A 42 10.65 13.30 -11.69
N SER A 43 10.70 12.32 -12.60
CA SER A 43 9.68 12.17 -13.65
C SER A 43 8.30 11.96 -13.03
N GLN A 44 7.34 12.76 -13.49
CA GLN A 44 5.94 12.64 -13.14
C GLN A 44 5.10 12.87 -14.39
N ASP A 45 4.19 11.94 -14.69
CA ASP A 45 3.24 12.01 -15.79
C ASP A 45 1.99 11.17 -15.45
N ASN A 46 0.92 11.36 -16.20
CA ASN A 46 -0.35 10.68 -15.98
C ASN A 46 -0.47 9.31 -16.68
N ARG A 47 0.65 8.70 -17.09
CA ARG A 47 0.65 7.38 -17.77
C ARG A 47 1.56 6.38 -17.08
N THR A 48 2.83 6.73 -16.97
CA THR A 48 3.88 5.81 -16.51
C THR A 48 4.50 6.19 -15.16
N ASN A 49 4.38 7.48 -14.77
CA ASN A 49 4.96 8.00 -13.54
C ASN A 49 3.93 8.83 -12.73
N PRO A 50 2.82 8.20 -12.27
CA PRO A 50 1.75 8.92 -11.60
C PRO A 50 2.14 9.57 -10.27
N LEU A 51 3.07 8.97 -9.51
CA LEU A 51 3.49 9.50 -8.23
C LEU A 51 4.55 10.59 -8.40
N SER A 52 4.42 11.68 -7.63
CA SER A 52 5.44 12.70 -7.47
C SER A 52 6.69 12.15 -6.76
N HIS A 53 7.82 12.83 -6.87
CA HIS A 53 9.05 12.47 -6.16
C HIS A 53 8.83 12.35 -4.64
N THR A 54 8.11 13.29 -4.05
CA THR A 54 7.80 13.29 -2.62
C THR A 54 6.96 12.08 -2.21
N GLU A 55 5.94 11.72 -2.99
CA GLU A 55 5.10 10.56 -2.72
C GLU A 55 5.88 9.25 -2.83
N LYS A 56 6.74 9.10 -3.84
CA LYS A 56 7.63 7.93 -3.96
C LYS A 56 8.45 7.73 -2.71
N PHE A 57 9.13 8.78 -2.25
CA PHE A 57 9.99 8.71 -1.07
C PHE A 57 9.22 8.56 0.24
N LYS A 58 7.97 9.04 0.32
CA LYS A 58 7.08 8.75 1.44
C LYS A 58 6.89 7.24 1.62
N TYR A 59 6.61 6.52 0.53
CA TYR A 59 6.44 5.06 0.57
C TYR A 59 7.77 4.33 0.72
N LEU A 60 8.81 4.70 0.00
CA LEU A 60 10.15 4.10 0.16
C LEU A 60 10.64 4.17 1.61
N LYS A 61 10.46 5.30 2.31
CA LYS A 61 10.85 5.44 3.72
C LYS A 61 10.05 4.55 4.66
N LYS A 62 8.84 4.18 4.29
CA LYS A 62 8.02 3.23 5.04
C LYS A 62 8.39 1.79 4.73
N MET A 63 8.69 1.47 3.46
CA MET A 63 9.14 0.15 3.03
C MET A 63 10.53 -0.19 3.57
N PHE A 64 11.39 0.80 3.73
CA PHE A 64 12.78 0.62 4.16
C PHE A 64 13.10 1.47 5.41
N PRO A 65 12.48 1.19 6.57
CA PRO A 65 12.63 2.01 7.76
C PRO A 65 14.06 2.03 8.30
N ARG A 66 14.82 0.93 8.11
CA ARG A 66 16.21 0.80 8.55
C ARG A 66 17.19 1.50 7.60
N GLN A 67 16.80 1.66 6.33
CA GLN A 67 17.61 2.22 5.25
C GLN A 67 17.28 3.69 4.94
N ARG A 68 16.54 4.38 5.79
CA ARG A 68 16.11 5.77 5.54
C ARG A 68 17.24 6.73 5.22
N LYS A 69 18.44 6.50 5.81
CA LYS A 69 19.62 7.36 5.63
C LYS A 69 20.19 7.32 4.22
N ILE A 70 20.07 6.18 3.52
CA ILE A 70 20.57 6.03 2.15
C ILE A 70 19.59 6.55 1.09
N LEU A 71 18.33 6.84 1.47
CA LEU A 71 17.29 7.33 0.57
C LEU A 71 17.44 8.85 0.36
N GLN A 72 17.86 9.27 -0.83
CA GLN A 72 18.17 10.65 -1.17
C GLN A 72 16.91 11.45 -1.58
N SER A 73 15.98 11.65 -0.64
CA SER A 73 14.68 12.30 -0.88
C SER A 73 14.75 13.80 -1.13
N SER A 74 15.86 14.43 -0.81
CA SER A 74 16.11 15.87 -0.99
C SER A 74 17.05 16.18 -2.16
N SER A 75 17.57 15.16 -2.84
CA SER A 75 18.45 15.37 -3.99
C SER A 75 17.73 16.16 -5.10
N ARG A 76 18.45 17.08 -5.71
CA ARG A 76 18.02 17.85 -6.88
C ARG A 76 18.41 17.17 -8.20
N ALA A 77 19.34 16.21 -8.16
CA ALA A 77 19.77 15.45 -9.32
C ALA A 77 18.59 14.67 -9.92
N ARG A 78 18.37 14.81 -11.21
CA ARG A 78 17.19 14.30 -11.92
C ARG A 78 17.47 13.08 -12.79
N ASN A 79 18.75 12.85 -13.09
CA ASN A 79 19.22 11.76 -13.93
C ASN A 79 20.58 11.25 -13.43
N ILE A 80 21.02 10.12 -13.98
CA ILE A 80 22.26 9.46 -13.54
C ILE A 80 23.51 10.27 -13.77
N MET A 81 23.53 11.14 -14.76
CA MET A 81 24.68 12.01 -15.07
C MET A 81 24.83 13.11 -14.01
N GLU A 82 23.72 13.74 -13.61
CA GLU A 82 23.71 14.75 -12.56
C GLU A 82 24.07 14.13 -11.20
N ILE A 83 23.61 12.87 -10.94
CA ILE A 83 24.01 12.11 -9.75
C ILE A 83 25.51 11.84 -9.77
N ALA A 84 26.06 11.41 -10.91
CA ALA A 84 27.49 11.16 -11.05
C ALA A 84 28.31 12.46 -10.80
N ALA A 85 27.84 13.59 -11.31
CA ALA A 85 28.47 14.90 -11.05
C ALA A 85 28.45 15.28 -9.56
N GLU A 86 27.31 15.10 -8.88
CA GLU A 86 27.19 15.34 -7.43
C GLU A 86 28.12 14.42 -6.63
N LEU A 87 28.23 13.14 -7.02
CA LEU A 87 29.04 12.17 -6.30
C LEU A 87 30.54 12.32 -6.54
N SER A 88 30.95 12.78 -7.72
CA SER A 88 32.38 12.97 -8.04
C SER A 88 33.06 14.06 -7.21
N GLU A 89 32.26 14.97 -6.60
CA GLU A 89 32.79 15.95 -5.67
C GLU A 89 33.40 15.36 -4.39
N LYS A 90 32.98 14.13 -4.03
CA LYS A 90 33.33 13.49 -2.74
C LYS A 90 33.92 12.11 -2.87
N HIS A 91 33.75 11.49 -4.03
CA HIS A 91 34.17 10.11 -4.28
C HIS A 91 34.97 10.00 -5.56
N ASN A 92 35.98 9.14 -5.58
CA ASN A 92 36.79 8.87 -6.75
C ASN A 92 36.51 7.51 -7.41
N LYS A 93 35.67 6.66 -6.78
CA LYS A 93 35.14 5.42 -7.38
C LYS A 93 33.63 5.43 -7.35
N LEU A 94 33.01 5.07 -8.49
CA LEU A 94 31.57 5.02 -8.65
C LEU A 94 31.12 3.59 -8.98
N ILE A 95 30.16 3.06 -8.21
CA ILE A 95 29.51 1.78 -8.50
C ILE A 95 28.00 2.01 -8.59
N MET A 96 27.44 1.79 -9.76
CA MET A 96 25.99 1.86 -9.95
C MET A 96 25.38 0.46 -9.87
N ILE A 97 24.28 0.31 -9.11
CA ILE A 97 23.49 -0.92 -9.09
C ILE A 97 22.28 -0.72 -10.00
N ALA A 98 22.09 -1.62 -10.96
CA ALA A 98 21.03 -1.56 -11.95
C ALA A 98 20.38 -2.92 -12.19
N GLY A 99 19.22 -2.95 -12.83
CA GLY A 99 18.66 -4.21 -13.35
C GLY A 99 19.58 -4.83 -14.41
N SER A 100 19.59 -6.16 -14.51
CA SER A 100 20.48 -6.90 -15.44
C SER A 100 20.37 -6.42 -16.88
N ASP A 101 19.15 -6.04 -17.31
CA ASP A 101 18.82 -5.55 -18.65
C ASP A 101 19.43 -4.17 -18.98
N ARG A 102 19.89 -3.42 -17.98
CA ARG A 102 20.39 -2.05 -18.13
C ARG A 102 21.89 -1.88 -17.83
N VAL A 103 22.56 -2.91 -17.37
CA VAL A 103 23.99 -2.84 -16.95
C VAL A 103 24.87 -2.32 -18.06
N SER A 104 24.79 -2.92 -19.25
CA SER A 104 25.64 -2.56 -20.39
C SER A 104 25.40 -1.12 -20.85
N GLU A 105 24.13 -0.71 -20.93
CA GLU A 105 23.73 0.66 -21.31
C GLU A 105 24.32 1.69 -20.34
N PHE A 106 24.11 1.49 -19.04
CA PHE A 106 24.57 2.45 -18.02
C PHE A 106 26.10 2.45 -17.90
N LYS A 107 26.75 1.29 -18.03
CA LYS A 107 28.22 1.22 -18.03
C LYS A 107 28.81 2.00 -19.21
N SER A 108 28.28 1.81 -20.41
CA SER A 108 28.70 2.56 -21.60
C SER A 108 28.47 4.06 -21.42
N LEU A 109 27.26 4.44 -20.98
CA LEU A 109 26.90 5.85 -20.81
C LEU A 109 27.81 6.57 -19.80
N LEU A 110 27.99 5.99 -18.60
CA LEU A 110 28.79 6.60 -17.55
C LEU A 110 30.28 6.71 -17.94
N ASN A 111 30.84 5.71 -18.61
CA ASN A 111 32.23 5.75 -19.05
C ASN A 111 32.44 6.74 -20.21
N THR A 112 31.49 6.84 -21.16
CA THR A 112 31.59 7.76 -22.30
C THR A 112 31.69 9.23 -21.86
N TYR A 113 31.01 9.60 -20.77
CA TYR A 113 30.98 10.97 -20.30
C TYR A 113 31.91 11.24 -19.09
N ASN A 114 32.71 10.24 -18.65
CA ASN A 114 33.72 10.45 -17.62
C ASN A 114 34.79 11.39 -18.11
N GLY A 115 35.06 12.48 -17.40
CA GLY A 115 35.99 13.55 -17.81
C GLY A 115 35.44 14.50 -18.88
N VAL A 116 34.16 14.34 -19.29
CA VAL A 116 33.56 15.18 -20.34
C VAL A 116 32.57 16.18 -19.74
N LYS A 117 32.83 17.47 -19.94
CA LYS A 117 31.91 18.54 -19.53
C LYS A 117 30.66 18.54 -20.41
N SER A 118 29.50 18.36 -19.78
CA SER A 118 28.20 18.32 -20.47
C SER A 118 27.20 19.27 -19.82
N LYS A 119 25.99 19.37 -20.41
CA LYS A 119 24.87 20.12 -19.78
C LYS A 119 24.44 19.56 -18.40
N HIS A 120 24.84 18.34 -18.09
CA HIS A 120 24.53 17.67 -16.82
C HIS A 120 25.63 17.80 -15.78
N GLY A 121 26.67 18.57 -16.06
CA GLY A 121 27.85 18.74 -15.22
C GLY A 121 29.09 18.03 -15.78
N LEU A 122 30.14 18.06 -14.99
CA LEU A 122 31.38 17.29 -15.20
C LEU A 122 31.50 16.32 -14.04
N TYR A 123 31.89 15.10 -14.31
CA TYR A 123 32.36 14.15 -13.29
C TYR A 123 33.63 13.46 -13.77
N GLU A 124 34.49 13.17 -12.82
CA GLU A 124 35.74 12.47 -13.04
C GLU A 124 35.93 11.43 -11.96
N PHE A 125 35.84 10.15 -12.33
CA PHE A 125 36.10 9.03 -11.46
C PHE A 125 37.31 8.25 -11.97
N GLU A 126 38.10 7.74 -11.05
CA GLU A 126 39.22 6.83 -11.37
C GLU A 126 38.70 5.49 -11.85
N GLU A 127 37.56 5.05 -11.28
CA GLU A 127 36.92 3.79 -11.62
C GLU A 127 35.40 3.94 -11.64
N ILE A 128 34.76 3.44 -12.70
CA ILE A 128 33.30 3.34 -12.82
C ILE A 128 32.90 1.91 -13.11
N ASP A 129 32.06 1.35 -12.27
CA ASP A 129 31.47 0.03 -12.53
C ASP A 129 29.95 0.07 -12.43
N VAL A 130 29.28 -0.87 -13.11
CA VAL A 130 27.84 -1.07 -13.06
C VAL A 130 27.56 -2.53 -12.81
N VAL A 131 26.93 -2.81 -11.66
CA VAL A 131 26.69 -4.16 -11.15
C VAL A 131 25.20 -4.48 -11.22
N SER A 132 24.88 -5.71 -11.62
CA SER A 132 23.51 -6.19 -11.64
C SER A 132 22.94 -6.39 -10.23
N ALA A 133 21.71 -5.94 -9.99
CA ALA A 133 20.94 -6.29 -8.80
C ALA A 133 20.35 -7.71 -8.86
N GLY A 134 20.70 -8.49 -9.86
CA GLY A 134 20.16 -9.80 -10.16
C GLY A 134 19.12 -9.76 -11.30
N GLU A 135 18.78 -10.92 -11.78
CA GLU A 135 17.78 -11.06 -12.83
C GLU A 135 16.39 -10.72 -12.32
N ARG A 136 15.62 -10.13 -13.19
CA ARG A 136 14.22 -9.87 -13.01
C ARG A 136 13.44 -10.85 -13.86
N ASP A 137 12.68 -11.72 -13.24
CA ASP A 137 11.73 -12.56 -13.94
C ASP A 137 10.38 -11.82 -14.04
N PRO A 138 10.05 -11.23 -15.19
CA PRO A 138 8.79 -10.52 -15.38
C PRO A 138 7.58 -11.47 -15.47
N ASP A 139 7.83 -12.76 -15.71
CA ASP A 139 6.83 -13.80 -15.91
C ASP A 139 6.62 -14.64 -14.65
N ALA A 140 7.41 -14.41 -13.59
CA ALA A 140 7.18 -15.06 -12.31
C ALA A 140 5.79 -14.77 -11.77
N ASP A 141 5.15 -15.81 -11.26
CA ASP A 141 3.85 -15.69 -10.59
C ASP A 141 3.98 -15.03 -9.19
N GLY A 142 2.89 -14.41 -8.76
CA GLY A 142 2.80 -13.81 -7.43
C GLY A 142 3.64 -12.55 -7.22
N ALA A 143 4.12 -12.36 -5.98
CA ALA A 143 4.81 -11.16 -5.54
C ALA A 143 6.13 -10.88 -6.28
N THR A 144 6.88 -11.93 -6.65
CA THR A 144 8.17 -11.82 -7.35
C THR A 144 8.04 -11.31 -8.78
N GLY A 145 6.93 -11.61 -9.45
CA GLY A 145 6.61 -11.14 -10.81
C GLY A 145 5.91 -9.78 -10.85
N MET A 146 5.58 -9.18 -9.70
CA MET A 146 4.87 -7.90 -9.66
C MET A 146 5.79 -6.73 -10.02
N SER A 147 5.43 -6.04 -11.09
CA SER A 147 6.12 -4.85 -11.57
C SER A 147 5.32 -3.58 -11.28
N ALA A 148 5.99 -2.43 -11.27
CA ALA A 148 5.29 -1.14 -11.20
C ALA A 148 4.24 -0.96 -12.31
N SER A 149 4.44 -1.57 -13.47
CA SER A 149 3.46 -1.57 -14.57
C SER A 149 2.24 -2.42 -14.24
N LYS A 150 2.42 -3.64 -13.69
CA LYS A 150 1.33 -4.48 -13.22
C LYS A 150 0.55 -3.78 -12.09
N MET A 151 1.23 -3.15 -11.12
CA MET A 151 0.57 -2.37 -10.06
C MET A 151 -0.22 -1.18 -10.62
N ARG A 152 0.31 -0.44 -11.57
CA ARG A 152 -0.47 0.65 -12.22
C ARG A 152 -1.69 0.10 -12.96
N LYS A 153 -1.58 -1.05 -13.61
CA LYS A 153 -2.71 -1.73 -14.26
C LYS A 153 -3.78 -2.11 -13.24
N ALA A 154 -3.39 -2.74 -12.13
CA ALA A 154 -4.30 -3.06 -11.02
C ALA A 154 -4.97 -1.79 -10.47
N ALA A 155 -4.19 -0.73 -10.24
CA ALA A 155 -4.74 0.56 -9.82
C ALA A 155 -5.75 1.14 -10.83
N THR A 156 -5.49 1.03 -12.14
CA THR A 156 -6.42 1.49 -13.18
C THR A 156 -7.74 0.72 -13.13
N GLN A 157 -7.67 -0.56 -12.91
CA GLN A 157 -8.83 -1.45 -12.83
C GLN A 157 -9.61 -1.34 -11.52
N GLY A 158 -9.01 -0.71 -10.49
CA GLY A 158 -9.58 -0.68 -9.14
C GLY A 158 -9.36 -1.98 -8.38
N ASP A 159 -8.51 -2.87 -8.90
CA ASP A 159 -8.18 -4.17 -8.33
C ASP A 159 -7.14 -4.00 -7.22
N PHE A 160 -7.64 -3.89 -5.98
CA PHE A 160 -6.80 -3.70 -4.82
C PHE A 160 -6.02 -4.96 -4.45
N GLU A 161 -6.61 -6.12 -4.63
CA GLU A 161 -6.01 -7.42 -4.35
C GLU A 161 -4.72 -7.63 -5.17
N SER A 162 -4.84 -7.50 -6.50
CA SER A 162 -3.65 -7.54 -7.36
C SER A 162 -2.64 -6.45 -7.03
N PHE A 163 -3.09 -5.28 -6.54
CA PHE A 163 -2.20 -4.20 -6.12
C PHE A 163 -1.41 -4.58 -4.86
N LEU A 164 -2.06 -5.27 -3.90
CA LEU A 164 -1.44 -5.74 -2.66
C LEU A 164 -0.24 -6.64 -2.92
N LEU A 165 -0.33 -7.55 -3.91
CA LEU A 165 0.74 -8.50 -4.26
C LEU A 165 2.08 -7.80 -4.61
N GLY A 166 2.02 -6.58 -5.11
CA GLY A 166 3.22 -5.82 -5.45
C GLY A 166 3.71 -4.87 -4.36
N ALA A 167 2.96 -4.73 -3.29
CA ALA A 167 3.26 -3.81 -2.19
C ALA A 167 4.02 -4.52 -1.08
N SER A 168 5.05 -3.87 -0.52
CA SER A 168 5.85 -4.43 0.58
C SER A 168 5.01 -4.69 1.84
N ASP A 169 5.36 -5.74 2.58
CA ASP A 169 4.70 -6.11 3.84
C ASP A 169 5.00 -5.13 4.99
N GLU A 170 6.05 -4.32 4.85
CA GLU A 170 6.34 -3.21 5.77
C GLU A 170 5.28 -2.07 5.70
N LEU A 171 4.45 -2.07 4.66
CA LEU A 171 3.35 -1.11 4.52
C LEU A 171 2.08 -1.66 5.16
N THR A 172 1.44 -0.86 6.00
CA THR A 172 0.09 -1.18 6.49
C THR A 172 -0.91 -1.25 5.33
N VAL A 173 -2.03 -1.95 5.51
CA VAL A 173 -3.12 -1.98 4.51
C VAL A 173 -3.56 -0.57 4.14
N LYS A 174 -3.68 0.33 5.13
CA LYS A 174 -3.96 1.75 4.91
C LYS A 174 -2.92 2.44 4.02
N ASP A 175 -1.63 2.15 4.23
CA ASP A 175 -0.58 2.72 3.37
C ASP A 175 -0.63 2.17 1.95
N LYS A 176 -0.89 0.87 1.79
CA LYS A 176 -1.06 0.21 0.49
C LYS A 176 -2.24 0.81 -0.27
N ARG A 177 -3.38 1.01 0.39
CA ARG A 177 -4.57 1.68 -0.17
C ARG A 177 -4.30 3.14 -0.55
N ASN A 178 -3.67 3.89 0.33
CA ASN A 178 -3.28 5.26 0.05
C ASN A 178 -2.31 5.34 -1.13
N MET A 179 -1.39 4.39 -1.25
CA MET A 179 -0.47 4.32 -2.40
C MET A 179 -1.25 4.08 -3.69
N MET A 180 -2.20 3.14 -3.71
CA MET A 180 -3.06 2.89 -4.86
C MET A 180 -3.90 4.11 -5.24
N ASN A 181 -4.50 4.78 -4.26
CA ASN A 181 -5.28 6.01 -4.49
C ASN A 181 -4.41 7.14 -5.05
N ASN A 182 -3.18 7.31 -4.55
CA ASN A 182 -2.25 8.30 -5.08
C ASN A 182 -1.83 7.95 -6.53
N VAL A 183 -1.63 6.66 -6.84
CA VAL A 183 -1.39 6.19 -8.21
C VAL A 183 -2.60 6.53 -9.10
N ARG A 184 -3.82 6.21 -8.68
CA ARG A 184 -5.05 6.53 -9.42
C ARG A 184 -5.19 8.03 -9.64
N LYS A 185 -5.00 8.84 -8.61
CA LYS A 185 -5.03 10.30 -8.70
C LYS A 185 -4.01 10.83 -9.70
N GLY A 186 -2.77 10.32 -9.66
CA GLY A 186 -1.72 10.69 -10.61
C GLY A 186 -2.03 10.28 -12.05
N LEU A 187 -2.74 9.16 -12.26
CA LEU A 187 -3.28 8.72 -13.55
C LEU A 187 -4.53 9.52 -13.97
N LYS A 188 -4.96 10.51 -13.20
CA LYS A 188 -6.20 11.28 -13.39
C LYS A 188 -7.47 10.41 -13.37
N LEU A 189 -7.44 9.35 -12.61
CA LEU A 189 -8.58 8.50 -12.32
C LEU A 189 -9.18 8.88 -10.98
N ASP A 190 -10.45 8.60 -10.82
CA ASP A 190 -11.09 8.71 -9.51
C ASP A 190 -10.37 7.80 -8.50
N THR A 191 -10.31 8.22 -7.24
CA THR A 191 -9.94 7.31 -6.16
C THR A 191 -10.94 6.15 -6.13
N ILE A 192 -10.58 5.04 -5.50
CA ILE A 192 -11.51 3.90 -5.36
C ILE A 192 -12.83 4.39 -4.74
N ARG A 193 -12.75 5.22 -3.70
CA ARG A 193 -13.91 5.83 -3.04
C ARG A 193 -14.78 6.67 -3.99
N GLU A 194 -14.18 7.54 -4.80
CA GLU A 194 -14.90 8.37 -5.76
C GLU A 194 -15.54 7.53 -6.86
N ALA A 195 -14.85 6.50 -7.34
CA ALA A 195 -15.37 5.58 -8.34
C ALA A 195 -16.58 4.78 -7.80
N MET A 196 -16.52 4.33 -6.54
CA MET A 196 -17.63 3.67 -5.87
C MET A 196 -18.83 4.61 -5.69
N LYS A 197 -18.58 5.84 -5.26
CA LYS A 197 -19.63 6.86 -5.13
C LYS A 197 -20.37 7.11 -6.44
N ARG A 198 -19.66 7.22 -7.56
CA ARG A 198 -20.28 7.40 -8.90
C ARG A 198 -21.10 6.19 -9.34
N ARG A 199 -20.63 4.96 -9.08
CA ARG A 199 -21.38 3.73 -9.42
C ARG A 199 -22.69 3.60 -8.65
N ARG A 200 -22.76 4.14 -7.42
CA ARG A 200 -23.93 4.07 -6.55
C ARG A 200 -24.88 5.27 -6.67
N GLY A 201 -24.63 6.22 -7.57
CA GLY A 201 -25.47 7.43 -7.73
C GLY A 201 -25.41 8.39 -6.53
N TYR A 202 -24.30 8.43 -5.86
CA TYR A 202 -24.11 9.15 -4.61
C TYR A 202 -24.08 10.67 -4.81
N GLU A 203 -25.14 11.36 -4.40
CA GLU A 203 -25.09 12.79 -4.15
C GLU A 203 -24.45 13.07 -2.79
N LYS A 204 -23.62 14.12 -2.70
CA LYS A 204 -23.09 14.55 -1.39
C LYS A 204 -24.26 14.85 -0.46
N PRO A 205 -24.29 14.34 0.78
CA PRO A 205 -25.30 14.75 1.73
C PRO A 205 -25.21 16.26 1.93
N VAL A 206 -26.34 16.94 1.76
CA VAL A 206 -26.45 18.34 2.13
C VAL A 206 -26.47 18.38 3.65
N ILE A 207 -25.40 18.97 4.24
CA ILE A 207 -25.37 19.20 5.68
C ILE A 207 -26.43 20.27 5.98
N VAL A 208 -27.58 19.84 6.47
CA VAL A 208 -28.57 20.72 7.01
C VAL A 208 -28.35 20.78 8.53
N GLU A 209 -27.83 21.90 9.03
CA GLU A 209 -27.75 22.15 10.46
C GLU A 209 -29.18 22.25 11.01
N HIS A 210 -29.66 21.22 11.68
CA HIS A 210 -30.87 21.27 12.47
C HIS A 210 -30.60 20.99 13.93
N LYS A 211 -31.13 21.88 14.77
CA LYS A 211 -31.14 21.75 16.21
C LYS A 211 -32.23 20.75 16.62
N ASP A 212 -31.80 19.81 17.48
CA ASP A 212 -32.64 19.04 18.41
C ASP A 212 -33.88 18.30 17.85
N ASN A 213 -33.65 17.15 17.15
CA ASN A 213 -34.66 16.10 17.05
C ASN A 213 -34.05 14.74 16.67
N ILE A 214 -34.66 13.65 17.13
CA ILE A 214 -34.23 12.24 16.85
C ILE A 214 -34.27 11.94 15.35
N GLU A 215 -35.17 12.55 14.60
CA GLU A 215 -35.27 12.42 13.12
C GLU A 215 -34.05 12.95 12.36
N THR A 216 -33.25 13.84 12.96
CA THR A 216 -32.07 14.41 12.32
C THR A 216 -30.87 13.47 12.32
N LYS A 217 -30.83 12.49 13.21
CA LYS A 217 -29.77 11.46 13.20
C LYS A 217 -29.88 10.54 11.98
N GLU A 218 -31.06 10.13 11.58
CA GLU A 218 -31.26 9.30 10.37
C GLU A 218 -30.88 10.04 9.10
N LEU A 219 -31.16 11.33 8.98
CA LEU A 219 -30.81 12.13 7.81
C LEU A 219 -29.28 12.33 7.63
N SER A 220 -28.53 12.40 8.73
CA SER A 220 -27.08 12.57 8.69
C SER A 220 -26.34 11.31 8.19
N TRP A 221 -27.01 10.16 8.16
CA TRP A 221 -26.48 8.87 7.75
C TRP A 221 -26.81 8.49 6.31
N GLN A 222 -27.63 9.23 5.61
CA GLN A 222 -27.95 8.96 4.19
C GLN A 222 -26.71 8.94 3.28
N GLY A 223 -25.56 9.31 3.83
CA GLY A 223 -24.27 9.26 3.17
C GLY A 223 -23.48 7.96 3.33
N TYR A 224 -23.82 7.08 4.28
CA TYR A 224 -23.12 5.83 4.54
C TYR A 224 -24.01 4.65 4.19
N ASP A 225 -23.56 3.80 3.29
CA ASP A 225 -24.22 2.52 3.02
C ASP A 225 -23.81 1.55 4.13
N THR A 226 -24.65 1.46 5.17
CA THR A 226 -24.44 0.60 6.33
C THR A 226 -25.23 -0.70 6.24
N GLU A 227 -26.08 -0.84 5.22
CA GLU A 227 -26.87 -2.02 4.97
C GLU A 227 -26.16 -2.94 3.97
N ASN A 228 -26.23 -4.24 4.20
CA ASN A 228 -25.76 -5.30 3.28
C ASN A 228 -24.27 -5.22 2.89
N LEU A 229 -23.39 -4.91 3.85
CA LEU A 229 -21.96 -5.10 3.64
C LEU A 229 -21.67 -6.60 3.49
N SER A 230 -21.26 -7.01 2.32
CA SER A 230 -21.10 -8.41 1.94
C SER A 230 -19.70 -8.96 2.19
N THR A 231 -18.72 -8.08 2.37
CA THR A 231 -17.32 -8.44 2.56
C THR A 231 -16.65 -7.68 3.69
N CYS A 232 -15.61 -8.27 4.30
CA CYS A 232 -14.74 -7.60 5.27
C CYS A 232 -14.10 -6.32 4.71
N THR A 233 -13.79 -6.32 3.41
CA THR A 233 -13.19 -5.17 2.73
C THR A 233 -14.15 -3.97 2.71
N GLU A 234 -15.43 -4.20 2.39
CA GLU A 234 -16.45 -3.14 2.41
C GLU A 234 -16.66 -2.60 3.83
N ALA A 235 -16.70 -3.47 4.83
CA ALA A 235 -16.80 -3.09 6.23
C ALA A 235 -15.58 -2.27 6.68
N TYR A 236 -14.38 -2.68 6.30
CA TYR A 236 -13.15 -1.95 6.60
C TYR A 236 -13.17 -0.54 5.99
N GLU A 237 -13.59 -0.42 4.74
CA GLU A 237 -13.67 0.87 4.05
C GLU A 237 -14.65 1.83 4.73
N LEU A 238 -15.83 1.32 5.09
CA LEU A 238 -16.84 2.09 5.79
C LEU A 238 -16.34 2.56 7.15
N PHE A 239 -15.73 1.69 7.93
CA PHE A 239 -15.23 2.05 9.28
C PHE A 239 -14.06 3.03 9.22
N ASP A 240 -13.13 2.86 8.28
CA ASP A 240 -12.03 3.80 8.09
C ASP A 240 -12.59 5.19 7.68
N GLU A 241 -13.63 5.22 6.86
CA GLU A 241 -14.32 6.48 6.51
C GLU A 241 -14.96 7.13 7.74
N ILE A 242 -15.70 6.38 8.53
CA ILE A 242 -16.39 6.88 9.74
C ILE A 242 -15.38 7.36 10.78
N VAL A 243 -14.33 6.58 11.06
CA VAL A 243 -13.33 6.92 12.07
C VAL A 243 -12.51 8.15 11.67
N ASN A 244 -12.27 8.35 10.38
CA ASN A 244 -11.51 9.48 9.86
C ASN A 244 -12.40 10.67 9.47
N SER A 245 -13.73 10.57 9.57
CA SER A 245 -14.63 11.72 9.42
C SER A 245 -14.40 12.69 10.58
N VAL A 246 -13.76 13.81 10.30
CA VAL A 246 -13.51 14.85 11.28
C VAL A 246 -14.65 15.85 11.20
N GLY A 247 -15.40 16.01 12.31
CA GLY A 247 -16.31 17.16 12.48
C GLY A 247 -17.73 16.99 11.96
N ASP A 248 -18.16 15.77 11.57
CA ASP A 248 -19.56 15.56 11.16
C ASP A 248 -20.55 15.50 12.33
N GLY A 249 -20.04 15.47 13.57
CA GLY A 249 -20.86 15.47 14.79
C GLY A 249 -21.69 14.21 15.02
N THR A 250 -21.63 13.25 14.10
CA THR A 250 -22.51 12.10 14.03
C THR A 250 -22.14 11.03 15.06
N PHE A 251 -20.84 10.85 15.32
CA PHE A 251 -20.33 9.93 16.32
C PHE A 251 -19.63 10.64 17.46
N THR A 252 -19.97 10.26 18.68
CA THR A 252 -19.25 10.68 19.88
C THR A 252 -17.87 10.00 19.96
N THR A 253 -16.98 10.55 20.78
CA THR A 253 -15.64 9.97 21.00
C THR A 253 -15.67 8.49 21.40
N PRO A 254 -16.56 8.02 22.32
CA PRO A 254 -16.66 6.59 22.62
C PRO A 254 -17.14 5.75 21.43
N GLU A 255 -18.06 6.23 20.63
CA GLU A 255 -18.57 5.51 19.46
C GLU A 255 -17.48 5.39 18.38
N LYS A 256 -16.70 6.46 18.15
CA LYS A 256 -15.53 6.41 17.27
C LYS A 256 -14.48 5.43 17.78
N ALA A 257 -14.28 5.30 19.09
CA ALA A 257 -13.37 4.30 19.67
C ALA A 257 -13.85 2.86 19.40
N TYR A 258 -15.15 2.58 19.57
CA TYR A 258 -15.73 1.27 19.27
C TYR A 258 -15.63 0.93 17.78
N LEU A 259 -15.91 1.89 16.90
CA LEU A 259 -15.76 1.70 15.45
C LEU A 259 -14.30 1.46 15.05
N LYS A 260 -13.36 2.17 15.68
CA LYS A 260 -11.94 1.96 15.44
C LYS A 260 -11.48 0.57 15.88
N GLU A 261 -11.97 0.07 17.00
CA GLU A 261 -11.65 -1.27 17.48
C GLU A 261 -12.30 -2.34 16.59
N ALA A 262 -13.56 -2.16 16.19
CA ALA A 262 -14.21 -3.03 15.21
C ALA A 262 -13.44 -3.06 13.88
N LEU A 263 -12.91 -1.93 13.41
CA LEU A 263 -12.05 -1.82 12.24
C LEU A 263 -10.78 -2.69 12.37
N ILE A 264 -10.09 -2.60 13.52
CA ILE A 264 -8.88 -3.37 13.79
C ILE A 264 -9.18 -4.88 13.81
N LEU A 265 -10.31 -5.27 14.40
CA LEU A 265 -10.72 -6.66 14.47
C LEU A 265 -11.13 -7.21 13.10
N THR A 266 -11.80 -6.42 12.29
CA THR A 266 -12.16 -6.76 10.91
C THR A 266 -10.90 -6.92 10.04
N ASP A 267 -9.88 -6.07 10.21
CA ASP A 267 -8.58 -6.20 9.53
C ASP A 267 -7.85 -7.50 9.93
N LYS A 268 -7.93 -7.90 11.20
CA LYS A 268 -7.40 -9.18 11.66
C LYS A 268 -8.15 -10.36 11.07
N CYS A 269 -9.47 -10.29 10.96
CA CYS A 269 -10.27 -11.32 10.28
C CYS A 269 -9.88 -11.44 8.80
N LEU A 270 -9.70 -10.31 8.11
CA LEU A 270 -9.28 -10.27 6.72
C LEU A 270 -7.89 -10.90 6.54
N THR A 271 -6.96 -10.63 7.47
CA THR A 271 -5.62 -11.22 7.44
C THR A 271 -5.66 -12.73 7.58
N ILE A 272 -6.47 -13.27 8.51
CA ILE A 272 -6.63 -14.71 8.69
C ILE A 272 -7.30 -15.35 7.47
N ALA A 273 -8.30 -14.69 6.90
CA ALA A 273 -9.01 -15.18 5.73
C ALA A 273 -8.14 -15.24 4.44
N GLN A 274 -6.97 -14.60 4.45
CA GLN A 274 -5.97 -14.66 3.35
C GLN A 274 -4.99 -15.82 3.49
N ILE A 275 -5.03 -16.58 4.59
CA ILE A 275 -4.18 -17.76 4.79
C ILE A 275 -4.72 -18.87 3.87
N PRO A 276 -3.87 -19.56 3.07
CA PRO A 276 -4.27 -20.71 2.28
C PRO A 276 -4.93 -21.79 3.15
N GLU A 277 -5.94 -22.47 2.62
CA GLU A 277 -6.73 -23.45 3.37
C GLU A 277 -5.87 -24.57 4.02
N GLU A 278 -4.83 -24.99 3.30
CA GLU A 278 -3.89 -26.00 3.77
C GLU A 278 -2.93 -25.51 4.88
N GLU A 279 -2.81 -24.20 5.10
CA GLU A 279 -1.93 -23.57 6.09
C GLU A 279 -2.71 -23.05 7.31
N ILE A 280 -4.05 -23.01 7.23
CA ILE A 280 -4.91 -22.55 8.33
C ILE A 280 -4.79 -23.51 9.52
N THR A 281 -4.59 -22.94 10.69
CA THR A 281 -4.55 -23.68 11.95
C THR A 281 -5.85 -23.52 12.73
N GLU A 282 -6.15 -24.48 13.62
CA GLU A 282 -7.29 -24.37 14.54
C GLU A 282 -7.24 -23.08 15.39
N THR A 283 -6.03 -22.60 15.70
CA THR A 283 -5.83 -21.33 16.41
C THR A 283 -6.27 -20.13 15.56
N ASP A 284 -6.02 -20.17 14.25
CA ASP A 284 -6.42 -19.10 13.33
C ASP A 284 -7.94 -19.05 13.21
N GLU A 285 -8.60 -20.20 13.09
CA GLU A 285 -10.06 -20.29 13.10
C GLU A 285 -10.67 -19.75 14.39
N GLN A 286 -10.13 -20.10 15.55
CA GLN A 286 -10.57 -19.59 16.84
C GLN A 286 -10.36 -18.06 16.96
N ASN A 287 -9.23 -17.55 16.48
CA ASN A 287 -8.94 -16.13 16.48
C ASN A 287 -9.90 -15.38 15.55
N TYR A 288 -10.17 -15.94 14.35
CA TYR A 288 -11.12 -15.37 13.41
C TYR A 288 -12.51 -15.25 14.05
N MET A 289 -13.01 -16.32 14.64
CA MET A 289 -14.34 -16.36 15.29
C MET A 289 -14.40 -15.38 16.45
N LYS A 290 -13.37 -15.32 17.31
CA LYS A 290 -13.30 -14.40 18.44
C LYS A 290 -13.28 -12.93 17.98
N ASN A 291 -12.49 -12.61 16.96
CA ASN A 291 -12.37 -11.25 16.47
C ASN A 291 -13.69 -10.79 15.82
N SER A 292 -14.32 -11.63 15.00
CA SER A 292 -15.61 -11.32 14.36
C SER A 292 -16.75 -11.16 15.37
N ASP A 293 -16.86 -12.06 16.37
CA ASP A 293 -17.85 -11.95 17.43
C ASP A 293 -17.68 -10.67 18.26
N THR A 294 -16.44 -10.28 18.53
CA THR A 294 -16.15 -9.03 19.25
C THR A 294 -16.47 -7.81 18.39
N ALA A 295 -16.14 -7.84 17.10
CA ALA A 295 -16.47 -6.76 16.16
C ALA A 295 -17.99 -6.56 16.06
N ILE A 296 -18.77 -7.66 15.95
CA ILE A 296 -20.25 -7.61 15.93
C ILE A 296 -20.78 -6.94 17.20
N LYS A 297 -20.32 -7.35 18.40
CA LYS A 297 -20.77 -6.76 19.67
C LYS A 297 -20.47 -5.27 19.77
N LEU A 298 -19.33 -4.84 19.28
CA LEU A 298 -18.97 -3.42 19.24
C LEU A 298 -19.93 -2.65 18.32
N LEU A 299 -20.23 -3.19 17.15
CA LEU A 299 -21.15 -2.59 16.18
C LEU A 299 -22.58 -2.56 16.66
N GLU A 300 -23.06 -3.64 17.30
CA GLU A 300 -24.38 -3.67 17.96
C GLU A 300 -24.46 -2.61 19.07
N THR A 301 -23.35 -2.37 19.79
CA THR A 301 -23.29 -1.33 20.81
C THR A 301 -23.39 0.05 20.18
N VAL A 302 -22.73 0.29 19.05
CA VAL A 302 -22.84 1.55 18.31
C VAL A 302 -24.26 1.70 17.73
N LYS A 303 -24.80 0.65 17.09
CA LYS A 303 -26.19 0.61 16.58
C LYS A 303 -27.19 0.98 17.67
N LYS A 304 -27.08 0.37 18.86
CA LYS A 304 -27.96 0.65 19.99
C LYS A 304 -27.87 2.08 20.49
N ARG A 305 -26.70 2.70 20.42
CA ARG A 305 -26.48 4.09 20.88
C ARG A 305 -26.90 5.14 19.86
N THR A 306 -26.71 4.85 18.59
CA THR A 306 -26.83 5.81 17.50
C THR A 306 -28.11 5.61 16.68
N GLY A 307 -28.73 4.42 16.75
CA GLY A 307 -29.86 4.03 15.91
C GLY A 307 -29.48 3.63 14.49
N ILE A 308 -28.17 3.48 14.19
CA ILE A 308 -27.67 3.20 12.84
C ILE A 308 -27.76 1.71 12.57
N PRO A 309 -28.35 1.29 11.45
CA PRO A 309 -28.47 -0.12 11.09
C PRO A 309 -27.16 -0.63 10.47
N PHE A 310 -26.18 -1.00 11.30
CA PHE A 310 -25.05 -1.77 10.80
C PHE A 310 -25.47 -3.23 10.61
N GLU A 311 -25.56 -3.68 9.37
CA GLU A 311 -25.81 -5.07 9.01
C GLU A 311 -24.66 -5.62 8.17
N PHE A 312 -23.96 -6.62 8.71
CA PHE A 312 -22.86 -7.30 8.03
C PHE A 312 -23.30 -8.72 7.71
N SER A 313 -23.67 -8.98 6.47
CA SER A 313 -24.10 -10.33 6.05
C SER A 313 -23.00 -11.35 6.27
N PHE A 314 -21.76 -11.02 5.99
CA PHE A 314 -20.61 -11.90 6.21
C PHE A 314 -20.33 -12.18 7.69
N LEU A 315 -20.59 -11.22 8.60
CA LEU A 315 -20.47 -11.44 10.04
C LEU A 315 -21.68 -12.21 10.61
N ASN A 316 -22.87 -12.04 10.03
CA ASN A 316 -24.07 -12.78 10.42
C ASN A 316 -23.98 -14.27 10.07
N ASP A 317 -23.26 -14.62 9.01
CA ASP A 317 -23.01 -16.01 8.61
C ASP A 317 -22.08 -16.75 9.60
N LEU A 318 -21.32 -16.00 10.41
CA LEU A 318 -20.50 -16.52 11.51
C LEU A 318 -21.25 -16.65 12.83
N GLN A 319 -22.57 -16.31 12.88
CA GLN A 319 -23.33 -16.49 14.12
C GLN A 319 -23.31 -17.93 14.57
N VAL A 320 -22.83 -18.08 15.79
CA VAL A 320 -22.63 -19.36 16.45
C VAL A 320 -23.99 -19.96 16.79
N LYS A 321 -24.29 -21.18 16.32
CA LYS A 321 -25.37 -21.99 16.87
C LYS A 321 -24.87 -22.67 18.11
N VAL A 322 -25.54 -22.46 19.23
CA VAL A 322 -25.34 -23.26 20.42
C VAL A 322 -26.19 -24.53 20.26
N VAL A 323 -25.51 -25.63 19.99
CA VAL A 323 -26.14 -26.97 19.96
C VAL A 323 -25.50 -27.77 21.07
N ASP A 324 -26.32 -28.26 22.01
CA ASP A 324 -25.91 -29.09 23.15
C ASP A 324 -24.76 -28.49 24.01
N ASN A 325 -24.84 -27.22 24.34
CA ASN A 325 -23.80 -26.46 25.06
C ASN A 325 -22.43 -26.39 24.37
N LYS A 326 -22.35 -26.79 23.09
CA LYS A 326 -21.18 -26.58 22.25
C LYS A 326 -21.46 -25.49 21.23
N VAL A 327 -20.53 -24.55 21.17
CA VAL A 327 -20.57 -23.47 20.20
C VAL A 327 -20.17 -24.04 18.83
N GLN A 328 -21.07 -24.07 17.86
CA GLN A 328 -20.73 -24.47 16.48
C GLN A 328 -20.99 -23.29 15.53
N PRO A 329 -20.07 -22.98 14.62
CA PRO A 329 -20.31 -22.00 13.58
C PRO A 329 -21.44 -22.45 12.64
N LYS A 330 -22.22 -21.54 12.11
CA LYS A 330 -23.28 -21.83 11.12
C LYS A 330 -22.69 -22.39 9.83
N LYS A 331 -21.52 -21.92 9.43
CA LYS A 331 -20.73 -22.41 8.30
C LYS A 331 -19.33 -22.76 8.81
N SER A 332 -18.67 -23.73 8.20
CA SER A 332 -17.25 -23.93 8.45
C SER A 332 -16.46 -22.71 7.97
N PHE A 333 -15.30 -22.46 8.56
CA PHE A 333 -14.43 -21.40 8.14
C PHE A 333 -14.11 -21.47 6.63
N THR A 334 -13.85 -22.66 6.13
CA THR A 334 -13.57 -22.96 4.73
C THR A 334 -14.73 -22.56 3.80
N GLN A 335 -15.98 -22.91 4.17
CA GLN A 335 -17.16 -22.51 3.40
C GLN A 335 -17.33 -20.98 3.39
N PHE A 336 -17.10 -20.35 4.50
CA PHE A 336 -17.18 -18.92 4.63
C PHE A 336 -16.10 -18.19 3.83
N SER A 337 -14.83 -18.58 3.94
CA SER A 337 -13.74 -17.99 3.18
C SER A 337 -13.89 -18.20 1.67
N GLY A 338 -14.36 -19.38 1.25
CA GLY A 338 -14.63 -19.67 -0.15
C GLY A 338 -15.71 -18.76 -0.76
N GLU A 339 -16.78 -18.45 -0.03
CA GLU A 339 -17.82 -17.52 -0.47
C GLU A 339 -17.33 -16.07 -0.52
N MET A 340 -16.53 -15.68 0.46
CA MET A 340 -15.97 -14.32 0.55
C MET A 340 -14.99 -14.00 -0.58
N TYR A 341 -14.23 -14.99 -1.04
CA TYR A 341 -13.25 -14.83 -2.13
C TYR A 341 -13.75 -15.32 -3.49
N GLY A 342 -15.01 -15.78 -3.60
CA GLY A 342 -15.56 -16.28 -4.87
C GLY A 342 -14.90 -17.56 -5.38
N ILE A 343 -14.18 -18.27 -4.51
CA ILE A 343 -13.57 -19.56 -4.81
C ILE A 343 -14.68 -20.63 -4.62
N ARG A 344 -15.16 -21.18 -5.74
CA ARG A 344 -16.08 -22.33 -5.76
C ARG A 344 -15.31 -23.63 -5.91
#